data_b6adb6c9f60dc78433ec5854140fa5dd
#
_entry.id   b6adb6c9f60dc78433ec5854140fa5dd
#
_cell.length_a   1.000
_cell.length_b   1.000
_cell.length_c   1.000
_cell.angle_alpha   90.00
_cell.angle_beta   90.00
_cell.angle_gamma   90.00
#
_symmetry.space_group_name_H-M   'P 1'
#
loop_
_entity.id
_entity.type
_entity.pdbx_description
1 polymer ?
#
loop_
_entity_poly.entity_id
_entity_poly.type
_entity_poly.pdbx_seq_one_letter_code
_entity_poly.pdbx_strand_id
1 'polypeptide(L)'
;MDFEFPLRELPAVMRGPRVERRRVMLGGSAFWGTIVEDGHERGLLRLDDGRTVDPQAVAHLPPVDPSKIIAVHISYRSRSMETRNRPKPTDTPTYFTKPPTSLNGHNGQILKPADCRYLNYEGEYAVVIGRTCRNVLPDEAWDYIEGFCPALDMGLQDFRDTDQGSMLRVKGADTLLPIGPGIVRGVNLFEQTLRTYRNGRVVQEAHIGDETIWGPHYVIADIARHITLLPGDVILMGTPCHSRSVDAGDRVACEITGLGCLVGQVVGIDAPRAAALGVGHPPGDSPEVRRVALGFDERVPERFKENYRLAAQRQE
;
A
#
# COMPACT_ATOMS: atom_id res chain seq x y z
N MET A 1 17.77 15.51 0.74
CA MET A 1 16.82 16.60 0.40
C MET A 1 15.48 16.22 0.98
N ASP A 2 14.87 17.13 1.76
CA ASP A 2 13.52 16.91 2.23
C ASP A 2 12.56 17.15 1.06
N PHE A 3 11.42 16.43 1.05
CA PHE A 3 10.38 16.65 0.08
C PHE A 3 9.73 18.01 0.29
N GLU A 4 9.64 18.82 -0.77
CA GLU A 4 8.99 20.13 -0.75
C GLU A 4 7.69 20.08 -1.57
N PHE A 5 6.59 20.43 -0.93
CA PHE A 5 5.28 20.60 -1.56
C PHE A 5 4.75 22.02 -1.28
N PRO A 6 4.14 22.73 -2.23
CA PRO A 6 3.84 22.28 -3.61
C PRO A 6 5.07 22.22 -4.52
N LEU A 7 5.03 21.31 -5.48
CA LEU A 7 6.06 21.20 -6.51
C LEU A 7 6.10 22.46 -7.35
N ARG A 8 7.29 22.93 -7.75
CA ARG A 8 7.45 24.11 -8.64
C ARG A 8 6.82 23.87 -10.01
N GLU A 9 6.94 22.65 -10.52
CA GLU A 9 6.35 22.20 -11.77
C GLU A 9 5.86 20.77 -11.62
N LEU A 10 4.64 20.48 -12.11
CA LEU A 10 4.10 19.12 -12.05
C LEU A 10 4.82 18.21 -13.06
N PRO A 11 5.27 17.03 -12.64
CA PRO A 11 5.83 16.02 -13.53
C PRO A 11 4.83 15.55 -14.60
N ALA A 12 5.33 15.08 -15.74
CA ALA A 12 4.49 14.65 -16.86
C ALA A 12 3.46 13.57 -16.47
N VAL A 13 3.80 12.66 -15.57
CA VAL A 13 2.88 11.62 -15.06
C VAL A 13 1.68 12.18 -14.30
N MET A 14 1.77 13.41 -13.77
CA MET A 14 0.70 14.08 -13.03
C MET A 14 -0.05 15.13 -13.90
N ARG A 15 0.37 15.36 -15.15
CA ARG A 15 -0.24 16.32 -16.06
C ARG A 15 -1.15 15.65 -17.08
N GLY A 16 -2.09 16.45 -17.66
CA GLY A 16 -3.00 15.99 -18.69
C GLY A 16 -4.28 15.35 -18.14
N PRO A 17 -5.08 14.73 -19.02
CA PRO A 17 -6.31 14.05 -18.61
C PRO A 17 -5.99 12.84 -17.74
N ARG A 18 -6.92 12.57 -16.80
CA ARG A 18 -6.86 11.35 -16.01
C ARG A 18 -7.01 10.13 -16.91
N VAL A 19 -6.13 9.14 -16.73
CA VAL A 19 -6.19 7.84 -17.40
C VAL A 19 -6.01 6.76 -16.35
N GLU A 20 -6.93 5.81 -16.30
CA GLU A 20 -6.87 4.65 -15.41
C GLU A 20 -6.84 3.35 -16.22
N ARG A 21 -5.76 2.57 -16.06
CA ARG A 21 -5.56 1.27 -16.67
C ARG A 21 -5.79 0.17 -15.65
N ARG A 22 -6.67 -0.78 -15.96
CA ARG A 22 -6.97 -1.94 -15.11
C ARG A 22 -6.61 -3.25 -15.79
N ARG A 23 -6.30 -4.25 -14.97
CA ARG A 23 -6.12 -5.63 -15.41
C ARG A 23 -7.22 -6.49 -14.81
N VAL A 24 -7.93 -7.25 -15.65
CA VAL A 24 -9.11 -8.02 -15.24
C VAL A 24 -9.07 -9.43 -15.81
N MET A 25 -9.80 -10.34 -15.15
CA MET A 25 -10.01 -11.72 -15.62
C MET A 25 -11.40 -11.80 -16.27
N LEU A 26 -11.45 -12.27 -17.50
CA LEU A 26 -12.69 -12.52 -18.22
C LEU A 26 -12.60 -13.82 -18.99
N GLY A 27 -13.54 -14.76 -18.74
CA GLY A 27 -13.57 -16.06 -19.42
C GLY A 27 -12.29 -16.89 -19.24
N GLY A 28 -11.61 -16.77 -18.09
CA GLY A 28 -10.37 -17.50 -17.78
C GLY A 28 -9.08 -16.88 -18.37
N SER A 29 -9.18 -15.73 -19.04
CA SER A 29 -8.04 -15.01 -19.61
C SER A 29 -7.90 -13.62 -19.00
N ALA A 30 -6.65 -13.15 -18.88
CA ALA A 30 -6.34 -11.81 -18.37
C ALA A 30 -6.37 -10.78 -19.50
N PHE A 31 -7.00 -9.65 -19.25
CA PHE A 31 -7.09 -8.53 -20.19
C PHE A 31 -6.71 -7.23 -19.51
N TRP A 32 -6.06 -6.36 -20.26
CA TRP A 32 -5.91 -4.97 -19.91
C TRP A 32 -7.03 -4.14 -20.53
N GLY A 33 -7.36 -3.03 -19.87
CA GLY A 33 -8.31 -2.07 -20.39
C GLY A 33 -8.16 -0.70 -19.72
N THR A 34 -8.85 0.28 -20.26
CA THR A 34 -8.87 1.68 -19.78
C THR A 34 -10.28 2.03 -19.34
N ILE A 35 -10.41 2.68 -18.18
CA ILE A 35 -11.70 3.25 -17.75
C ILE A 35 -12.08 4.39 -18.71
N VAL A 36 -13.31 4.34 -19.19
CA VAL A 36 -13.86 5.39 -20.05
C VAL A 36 -14.31 6.56 -19.17
N GLU A 37 -13.71 7.73 -19.39
CA GLU A 37 -13.97 8.91 -18.54
C GLU A 37 -15.16 9.74 -19.02
N ASP A 38 -15.53 9.64 -20.32
CA ASP A 38 -16.54 10.49 -20.95
C ASP A 38 -17.57 9.72 -21.77
N GLY A 39 -18.71 10.37 -22.08
CA GLY A 39 -19.74 9.85 -22.97
C GLY A 39 -20.67 8.80 -22.33
N HIS A 40 -21.38 8.05 -23.18
CA HIS A 40 -22.39 7.08 -22.74
C HIS A 40 -21.80 5.86 -22.02
N GLU A 41 -20.52 5.55 -22.26
CA GLU A 41 -19.81 4.41 -21.64
C GLU A 41 -19.01 4.83 -20.41
N ARG A 42 -19.21 6.04 -19.90
CA ARG A 42 -18.47 6.54 -18.74
C ARG A 42 -18.53 5.56 -17.56
N GLY A 43 -17.35 5.24 -17.00
CA GLY A 43 -17.20 4.30 -15.89
C GLY A 43 -17.07 2.85 -16.33
N LEU A 44 -17.34 2.51 -17.59
CA LEU A 44 -17.07 1.18 -18.12
C LEU A 44 -15.58 0.99 -18.41
N LEU A 45 -15.15 -0.25 -18.46
CA LEU A 45 -13.79 -0.65 -18.82
C LEU A 45 -13.74 -1.09 -20.28
N ARG A 46 -13.04 -0.31 -21.10
CA ARG A 46 -12.76 -0.66 -22.51
C ARG A 46 -11.48 -1.48 -22.55
N LEU A 47 -11.62 -2.77 -22.90
CA LEU A 47 -10.50 -3.68 -23.04
C LEU A 47 -9.67 -3.36 -24.28
N ASP A 48 -8.39 -3.74 -24.27
CA ASP A 48 -7.47 -3.49 -25.39
C ASP A 48 -7.84 -4.27 -26.66
N ASP A 49 -8.72 -5.29 -26.57
CA ASP A 49 -9.31 -6.01 -27.70
C ASP A 49 -10.58 -5.35 -28.27
N GLY A 50 -10.98 -4.20 -27.73
CA GLY A 50 -12.12 -3.40 -28.18
C GLY A 50 -13.45 -3.69 -27.48
N ARG A 51 -13.54 -4.75 -26.66
CA ARG A 51 -14.75 -5.03 -25.86
C ARG A 51 -14.90 -4.01 -24.73
N THR A 52 -16.14 -3.72 -24.36
CA THR A 52 -16.45 -2.88 -23.20
C THR A 52 -17.18 -3.74 -22.17
N VAL A 53 -16.75 -3.67 -20.90
CA VAL A 53 -17.31 -4.43 -19.78
C VAL A 53 -17.56 -3.55 -18.57
N ASP A 54 -18.52 -3.93 -17.73
CA ASP A 54 -18.70 -3.33 -16.43
C ASP A 54 -17.56 -3.80 -15.50
N PRO A 55 -16.73 -2.87 -14.95
CA PRO A 55 -15.66 -3.25 -14.06
C PRO A 55 -16.14 -3.90 -12.76
N GLN A 56 -17.42 -3.74 -12.39
CA GLN A 56 -18.01 -4.42 -11.22
C GLN A 56 -18.39 -5.87 -11.51
N ALA A 57 -18.54 -6.24 -12.77
CA ALA A 57 -18.94 -7.58 -13.19
C ALA A 57 -17.76 -8.53 -13.49
N VAL A 58 -16.52 -8.07 -13.33
CA VAL A 58 -15.31 -8.84 -13.63
C VAL A 58 -14.38 -8.95 -12.43
N ALA A 59 -13.60 -10.03 -12.35
CA ALA A 59 -12.58 -10.17 -11.33
C ALA A 59 -11.36 -9.30 -11.67
N HIS A 60 -10.90 -8.51 -10.69
CA HIS A 60 -9.72 -7.67 -10.84
C HIS A 60 -8.45 -8.45 -10.52
N LEU A 61 -7.47 -8.35 -11.39
CA LEU A 61 -6.11 -8.78 -11.14
C LEU A 61 -5.27 -7.59 -10.63
N PRO A 62 -4.16 -7.84 -9.91
CA PRO A 62 -3.18 -6.79 -9.68
C PRO A 62 -2.81 -6.13 -11.01
N PRO A 63 -2.86 -4.78 -11.12
CA PRO A 63 -2.50 -4.09 -12.36
C PRO A 63 -0.99 -3.96 -12.55
N VAL A 64 -0.22 -4.90 -12.01
CA VAL A 64 1.24 -4.95 -12.03
C VAL A 64 1.71 -6.40 -12.11
N ASP A 65 2.93 -6.58 -12.63
CA ASP A 65 3.64 -7.86 -12.67
C ASP A 65 5.12 -7.61 -12.38
N PRO A 66 5.46 -7.27 -11.11
CA PRO A 66 6.78 -6.77 -10.75
C PRO A 66 7.83 -7.88 -10.67
N SER A 67 9.05 -7.55 -11.03
CA SER A 67 10.22 -8.38 -10.69
C SER A 67 10.58 -8.25 -9.20
N LYS A 68 10.26 -7.09 -8.61
CA LYS A 68 10.45 -6.79 -7.18
C LYS A 68 9.45 -5.75 -6.69
N ILE A 69 9.17 -5.82 -5.40
CA ILE A 69 8.36 -4.85 -4.67
C ILE A 69 9.22 -4.31 -3.53
N ILE A 70 9.44 -3.01 -3.51
CA ILE A 70 10.23 -2.32 -2.49
C ILE A 70 9.29 -1.39 -1.72
N ALA A 71 9.39 -1.39 -0.40
CA ALA A 71 8.56 -0.57 0.46
C ALA A 71 9.42 0.36 1.32
N VAL A 72 8.97 1.60 1.48
CA VAL A 72 9.59 2.57 2.40
C VAL A 72 9.01 2.36 3.79
N HIS A 73 9.86 2.16 4.80
CA HIS A 73 9.43 1.83 6.15
C HIS A 73 8.52 2.87 6.78
N ILE A 74 8.96 4.12 6.85
CA ILE A 74 8.21 5.22 7.45
C ILE A 74 8.42 6.45 6.59
N SER A 75 7.38 6.87 5.87
CA SER A 75 7.42 7.99 4.93
C SER A 75 6.36 9.06 5.19
N TYR A 76 5.56 8.89 6.24
CA TYR A 76 4.56 9.88 6.67
C TYR A 76 4.95 10.50 8.01
N ARG A 77 4.79 11.83 8.14
CA ARG A 77 5.13 12.59 9.36
C ARG A 77 4.32 12.11 10.56
N SER A 78 3.01 11.90 10.39
CA SER A 78 2.14 11.37 11.44
C SER A 78 2.57 9.97 11.90
N ARG A 79 2.96 9.10 10.97
CA ARG A 79 3.47 7.76 11.33
C ARG A 79 4.80 7.83 12.06
N SER A 80 5.69 8.74 11.67
CA SER A 80 6.96 8.97 12.35
C SER A 80 6.74 9.50 13.78
N MET A 81 5.82 10.43 13.95
CA MET A 81 5.44 10.92 15.27
C MET A 81 4.87 9.82 16.15
N GLU A 82 3.95 8.98 15.59
CA GLU A 82 3.35 7.87 16.31
C GLU A 82 4.39 6.82 16.77
N THR A 83 5.33 6.47 15.91
CA THR A 83 6.24 5.33 16.16
C THR A 83 7.60 5.74 16.71
N ARG A 84 8.06 6.95 16.46
CA ARG A 84 9.40 7.45 16.80
C ARG A 84 9.39 8.71 17.66
N ASN A 85 8.24 9.32 17.87
CA ASN A 85 8.08 10.60 18.57
C ASN A 85 8.93 11.75 17.97
N ARG A 86 9.08 11.75 16.65
CA ARG A 86 9.78 12.79 15.88
C ARG A 86 9.21 12.90 14.47
N PRO A 87 9.26 14.08 13.82
CA PRO A 87 8.63 14.29 12.51
C PRO A 87 9.30 13.52 11.37
N LYS A 88 10.54 13.05 11.54
CA LYS A 88 11.32 12.29 10.56
C LYS A 88 12.00 11.11 11.26
N PRO A 89 11.86 9.87 10.74
CA PRO A 89 12.35 8.68 11.46
C PRO A 89 13.87 8.57 11.45
N THR A 90 14.51 8.90 10.33
CA THR A 90 15.94 8.78 10.04
C THR A 90 16.35 9.89 9.09
N ASP A 91 17.65 10.04 8.82
CA ASP A 91 18.17 11.04 7.88
C ASP A 91 18.03 10.59 6.40
N THR A 92 17.88 9.29 6.18
CA THR A 92 17.69 8.66 4.87
C THR A 92 16.52 7.69 4.91
N PRO A 93 15.84 7.40 3.78
CA PRO A 93 14.83 6.35 3.72
C PRO A 93 15.42 5.00 4.10
N THR A 94 14.60 4.15 4.70
CA THR A 94 14.91 2.74 4.93
C THR A 94 13.88 1.88 4.23
N TYR A 95 14.29 0.72 3.74
CA TYR A 95 13.50 -0.11 2.85
C TYR A 95 13.37 -1.54 3.36
N PHE A 96 12.31 -2.20 2.91
CA PHE A 96 12.15 -3.65 2.94
C PHE A 96 11.55 -4.13 1.63
N THR A 97 11.52 -5.42 1.40
CA THR A 97 10.97 -6.01 0.18
C THR A 97 9.79 -6.91 0.50
N LYS A 98 8.83 -7.01 -0.44
CA LYS A 98 7.76 -8.01 -0.41
C LYS A 98 7.95 -8.95 -1.59
N PRO A 99 7.76 -10.27 -1.41
CA PRO A 99 7.70 -11.21 -2.53
C PRO A 99 6.56 -10.86 -3.48
N PRO A 100 6.71 -11.02 -4.81
CA PRO A 100 5.61 -10.84 -5.76
C PRO A 100 4.39 -11.72 -5.47
N THR A 101 4.55 -12.88 -4.81
CA THR A 101 3.45 -13.74 -4.36
C THR A 101 2.54 -13.09 -3.32
N SER A 102 2.97 -12.00 -2.69
CA SER A 102 2.12 -11.23 -1.78
C SER A 102 1.03 -10.42 -2.49
N LEU A 103 1.13 -10.23 -3.81
CA LEU A 103 0.16 -9.46 -4.61
C LEU A 103 -1.25 -10.04 -4.53
N ASN A 104 -2.22 -9.11 -4.49
CA ASN A 104 -3.64 -9.41 -4.53
C ASN A 104 -4.39 -8.31 -5.31
N GLY A 105 -5.48 -8.66 -5.98
CA GLY A 105 -6.27 -7.72 -6.76
C GLY A 105 -7.34 -7.01 -5.92
N HIS A 106 -8.00 -6.04 -6.53
CA HIS A 106 -9.18 -5.39 -5.97
C HIS A 106 -10.30 -6.40 -5.72
N ASN A 107 -10.96 -6.32 -4.56
CA ASN A 107 -11.94 -7.28 -4.04
C ASN A 107 -11.36 -8.68 -3.75
N GLY A 108 -10.04 -8.82 -3.69
CA GLY A 108 -9.38 -10.07 -3.34
C GLY A 108 -9.49 -10.41 -1.85
N GLN A 109 -9.28 -11.68 -1.53
CA GLN A 109 -9.24 -12.17 -0.15
C GLN A 109 -7.85 -11.93 0.45
N ILE A 110 -7.82 -11.36 1.66
CA ILE A 110 -6.62 -11.17 2.47
C ILE A 110 -6.60 -12.31 3.49
N LEU A 111 -5.64 -13.20 3.39
CA LEU A 111 -5.61 -14.43 4.18
C LEU A 111 -4.96 -14.18 5.55
N LYS A 112 -5.71 -14.45 6.64
CA LYS A 112 -5.23 -14.36 8.02
C LYS A 112 -5.11 -15.78 8.60
N PRO A 113 -3.88 -16.29 8.87
CA PRO A 113 -3.68 -17.58 9.51
C PRO A 113 -4.25 -17.62 10.94
N ALA A 114 -4.82 -18.75 11.35
CA ALA A 114 -5.47 -18.90 12.64
C ALA A 114 -4.50 -18.81 13.83
N ASP A 115 -3.21 -19.07 13.62
CA ASP A 115 -2.14 -18.93 14.63
C ASP A 115 -1.58 -17.50 14.72
N CYS A 116 -1.99 -16.57 13.85
CA CYS A 116 -1.59 -15.17 13.88
C CYS A 116 -2.70 -14.30 14.49
N ARG A 117 -2.34 -13.45 15.45
CA ARG A 117 -3.26 -12.55 16.15
C ARG A 117 -3.41 -11.21 15.47
N TYR A 118 -2.32 -10.66 14.96
CA TYR A 118 -2.18 -9.24 14.62
C TYR A 118 -1.90 -9.02 13.13
N LEU A 119 -2.95 -9.10 12.32
CA LEU A 119 -2.91 -8.68 10.92
C LEU A 119 -3.25 -7.20 10.85
N ASN A 120 -2.26 -6.33 10.61
CA ASN A 120 -2.47 -4.88 10.50
C ASN A 120 -2.75 -4.45 9.06
N TYR A 121 -3.62 -3.45 8.92
CA TYR A 121 -3.75 -2.68 7.68
C TYR A 121 -2.77 -1.51 7.65
N GLU A 122 -2.31 -1.17 6.45
CA GLU A 122 -1.56 0.04 6.14
C GLU A 122 -1.99 0.51 4.77
N GLY A 123 -2.83 1.59 4.71
CA GLY A 123 -3.21 2.22 3.45
C GLY A 123 -2.06 3.04 2.92
N GLU A 124 -1.72 2.83 1.64
CA GLU A 124 -0.59 3.44 0.98
C GLU A 124 -0.93 3.88 -0.44
N TYR A 125 -0.10 4.72 -1.03
CA TYR A 125 -0.01 4.78 -2.48
C TYR A 125 1.20 4.01 -2.97
N ALA A 126 1.05 3.36 -4.10
CA ALA A 126 2.12 2.68 -4.81
C ALA A 126 2.53 3.48 -6.04
N VAL A 127 3.83 3.52 -6.31
CA VAL A 127 4.43 4.02 -7.53
C VAL A 127 4.74 2.81 -8.42
N VAL A 128 4.30 2.84 -9.66
CA VAL A 128 4.60 1.80 -10.65
C VAL A 128 5.65 2.32 -11.62
N ILE A 129 6.72 1.56 -11.80
CA ILE A 129 7.80 1.89 -12.72
C ILE A 129 7.37 1.56 -14.16
N GLY A 130 7.56 2.51 -15.08
CA GLY A 130 7.16 2.37 -16.49
C GLY A 130 8.31 2.09 -17.45
N ARG A 131 9.53 2.40 -17.06
CA ARG A 131 10.75 2.19 -17.89
C ARG A 131 11.91 1.73 -17.03
N THR A 132 12.83 0.94 -17.62
CA THR A 132 14.04 0.52 -16.92
C THR A 132 14.80 1.75 -16.39
N CYS A 133 15.02 1.79 -15.08
CA CYS A 133 15.59 2.91 -14.35
C CYS A 133 16.85 2.47 -13.59
N ARG A 134 17.94 3.17 -13.82
CA ARG A 134 19.24 2.92 -13.19
C ARG A 134 20.10 4.16 -13.18
N ASN A 135 20.62 4.53 -11.98
CA ASN A 135 21.54 5.64 -11.80
C ASN A 135 21.02 6.97 -12.38
N VAL A 136 19.84 7.37 -11.92
CA VAL A 136 19.12 8.60 -12.32
C VAL A 136 19.18 9.64 -11.22
N LEU A 137 19.11 10.91 -11.60
CA LEU A 137 18.95 12.02 -10.67
C LEU A 137 17.49 12.12 -10.20
N PRO A 138 17.21 12.73 -9.03
CA PRO A 138 15.83 12.87 -8.55
C PRO A 138 14.90 13.55 -9.56
N ASP A 139 15.33 14.61 -10.22
CA ASP A 139 14.50 15.33 -11.19
C ASP A 139 14.18 14.49 -12.44
N GLU A 140 15.08 13.57 -12.82
CA GLU A 140 14.89 12.64 -13.93
C GLU A 140 13.97 11.47 -13.56
N ALA A 141 13.90 11.11 -12.27
CA ALA A 141 13.20 9.92 -11.79
C ALA A 141 11.70 9.94 -12.10
N TRP A 142 11.08 11.12 -12.19
CA TRP A 142 9.68 11.28 -12.57
C TRP A 142 9.33 10.69 -13.92
N ASP A 143 10.27 10.74 -14.88
CA ASP A 143 10.07 10.23 -16.24
C ASP A 143 10.03 8.70 -16.32
N TYR A 144 10.37 8.02 -15.24
CA TYR A 144 10.37 6.56 -15.14
C TYR A 144 9.10 6.00 -14.49
N ILE A 145 8.19 6.87 -14.05
CA ILE A 145 6.94 6.47 -13.39
C ILE A 145 5.85 6.23 -14.46
N GLU A 146 5.23 5.04 -14.44
CA GLU A 146 4.03 4.73 -15.24
C GLU A 146 2.80 5.42 -14.67
N GLY A 147 2.64 5.37 -13.35
CA GLY A 147 1.52 5.97 -12.64
C GLY A 147 1.48 5.55 -11.18
N PHE A 148 0.33 5.82 -10.56
CA PHE A 148 0.09 5.57 -9.14
C PHE A 148 -1.15 4.71 -8.94
N CYS A 149 -1.21 3.97 -7.84
CA CYS A 149 -2.42 3.27 -7.43
C CYS A 149 -2.51 3.14 -5.91
N PRO A 150 -3.72 3.01 -5.35
CA PRO A 150 -3.91 2.62 -3.97
C PRO A 150 -3.33 1.23 -3.69
N ALA A 151 -2.81 1.03 -2.48
CA ALA A 151 -2.31 -0.24 -2.00
C ALA A 151 -2.68 -0.44 -0.51
N LEU A 152 -2.71 -1.70 -0.08
CA LEU A 152 -2.82 -2.09 1.32
C LEU A 152 -1.60 -2.94 1.67
N ASP A 153 -0.62 -2.35 2.39
CA ASP A 153 0.56 -3.07 2.88
C ASP A 153 0.23 -3.82 4.16
N MET A 154 -0.51 -4.93 4.02
CA MET A 154 -0.91 -5.76 5.16
C MET A 154 0.31 -6.41 5.83
N GLY A 155 0.22 -6.64 7.16
CA GLY A 155 1.34 -7.21 7.89
C GLY A 155 0.95 -8.04 9.11
N LEU A 156 1.53 -9.23 9.23
CA LEU A 156 1.42 -10.13 10.39
C LEU A 156 2.44 -9.70 11.46
N GLN A 157 2.01 -8.82 12.36
CA GLN A 157 2.90 -8.21 13.36
C GLN A 157 3.45 -9.19 14.38
N ASP A 158 2.82 -10.34 14.51
CA ASP A 158 3.29 -11.48 15.35
C ASP A 158 4.74 -11.91 15.05
N PHE A 159 5.21 -11.69 13.81
CA PHE A 159 6.59 -12.04 13.42
C PHE A 159 7.61 -10.90 13.60
N ARG A 160 7.18 -9.74 14.13
CA ARG A 160 8.03 -8.56 14.20
C ARG A 160 9.33 -8.78 14.98
N ASP A 161 9.24 -9.46 16.13
CA ASP A 161 10.41 -9.71 16.98
C ASP A 161 11.40 -10.69 16.33
N THR A 162 10.89 -11.67 15.59
CA THR A 162 11.72 -12.71 14.97
C THR A 162 12.32 -12.28 13.64
N ASP A 163 11.69 -11.35 12.92
CA ASP A 163 12.20 -10.84 11.65
C ASP A 163 13.31 -9.80 11.80
N GLN A 164 13.43 -9.20 12.97
CA GLN A 164 14.53 -8.27 13.33
C GLN A 164 14.85 -7.20 12.26
N GLY A 165 13.84 -6.63 11.63
CA GLY A 165 14.00 -5.59 10.60
C GLY A 165 13.97 -6.09 9.16
N SER A 166 14.14 -7.39 8.88
CA SER A 166 13.97 -7.93 7.53
C SER A 166 12.53 -7.77 7.03
N MET A 167 11.57 -7.79 7.94
CA MET A 167 10.12 -7.70 7.69
C MET A 167 9.57 -8.79 6.76
N LEU A 168 10.35 -9.82 6.43
CA LEU A 168 9.97 -10.80 5.41
C LEU A 168 8.70 -11.57 5.78
N ARG A 169 8.62 -12.13 7.01
CA ARG A 169 7.42 -12.84 7.47
C ARG A 169 6.29 -11.88 7.86
N VAL A 170 6.65 -10.71 8.38
CA VAL A 170 5.66 -9.67 8.69
C VAL A 170 4.89 -9.24 7.45
N LYS A 171 5.59 -9.02 6.33
CA LYS A 171 5.04 -8.35 5.14
C LYS A 171 4.91 -9.23 3.91
N GLY A 172 5.54 -10.41 3.91
CA GLY A 172 5.75 -11.19 2.68
C GLY A 172 4.80 -12.36 2.47
N ALA A 173 3.85 -12.64 3.38
CA ALA A 173 2.91 -13.74 3.17
C ALA A 173 1.99 -13.48 1.95
N ASP A 174 1.49 -14.55 1.35
CA ASP A 174 0.61 -14.50 0.19
C ASP A 174 -0.61 -13.62 0.48
N THR A 175 -1.07 -12.89 -0.53
CA THR A 175 -2.24 -11.99 -0.51
C THR A 175 -2.10 -10.73 0.36
N LEU A 176 -0.99 -10.50 1.05
CA LEU A 176 -0.78 -9.38 1.95
C LEU A 176 -0.43 -8.05 1.25
N LEU A 177 -0.56 -8.00 -0.08
CA LEU A 177 -0.47 -6.76 -0.85
C LEU A 177 -1.63 -6.63 -1.84
N PRO A 178 -2.84 -6.32 -1.40
CA PRO A 178 -3.85 -5.78 -2.30
C PRO A 178 -3.34 -4.50 -2.96
N ILE A 179 -3.46 -4.40 -4.29
CA ILE A 179 -3.01 -3.24 -5.09
C ILE A 179 -3.98 -2.99 -6.26
N GLY A 180 -4.25 -1.75 -6.57
CA GLY A 180 -5.18 -1.34 -7.63
C GLY A 180 -6.31 -0.42 -7.12
N PRO A 181 -7.49 -0.38 -7.77
CA PRO A 181 -7.95 -1.25 -8.85
C PRO A 181 -7.24 -1.06 -10.18
N GLY A 182 -6.64 0.11 -10.44
CA GLY A 182 -5.93 0.45 -11.65
C GLY A 182 -4.71 1.31 -11.39
N ILE A 183 -3.86 1.46 -12.41
CA ILE A 183 -2.76 2.43 -12.44
C ILE A 183 -3.34 3.72 -13.03
N VAL A 184 -3.14 4.82 -12.33
CA VAL A 184 -3.66 6.15 -12.69
C VAL A 184 -2.52 7.12 -12.96
N ARG A 185 -2.67 7.89 -14.04
CA ARG A 185 -1.83 9.05 -14.38
C ARG A 185 -2.70 10.26 -14.67
N GLY A 186 -2.10 11.45 -14.80
CA GLY A 186 -2.85 12.68 -15.04
C GLY A 186 -3.56 13.23 -13.80
N VAL A 187 -3.08 12.87 -12.61
CA VAL A 187 -3.58 13.35 -11.31
C VAL A 187 -2.42 13.89 -10.50
N ASN A 188 -2.55 15.12 -9.97
CA ASN A 188 -1.58 15.61 -8.99
C ASN A 188 -1.73 14.85 -7.69
N LEU A 189 -0.85 13.87 -7.47
CA LEU A 189 -0.87 12.98 -6.30
C LEU A 189 -0.83 13.74 -4.98
N PHE A 190 -0.06 14.83 -4.91
CA PHE A 190 0.18 15.55 -3.67
C PHE A 190 -0.98 16.48 -3.25
N GLU A 191 -1.98 16.66 -4.09
CA GLU A 191 -3.25 17.32 -3.74
C GLU A 191 -4.32 16.31 -3.29
N GLN A 192 -3.96 15.02 -3.22
CA GLN A 192 -4.93 13.99 -2.90
C GLN A 192 -4.90 13.64 -1.41
N THR A 193 -6.05 13.14 -0.95
CA THR A 193 -6.23 12.61 0.40
C THR A 193 -6.30 11.08 0.35
N LEU A 194 -5.47 10.44 1.15
CA LEU A 194 -5.53 9.00 1.41
C LEU A 194 -6.45 8.75 2.60
N ARG A 195 -7.38 7.80 2.47
CA ARG A 195 -8.22 7.27 3.55
C ARG A 195 -8.16 5.76 3.57
N THR A 196 -7.98 5.20 4.75
CA THR A 196 -8.17 3.76 4.96
C THR A 196 -9.47 3.56 5.75
N TYR A 197 -10.24 2.56 5.33
CA TYR A 197 -11.51 2.21 5.96
C TYR A 197 -11.44 0.79 6.53
N ARG A 198 -12.03 0.59 7.70
CA ARG A 198 -12.39 -0.73 8.25
C ARG A 198 -13.89 -0.79 8.39
N ASN A 199 -14.55 -1.72 7.70
CA ASN A 199 -16.00 -1.91 7.73
C ASN A 199 -16.79 -0.60 7.44
N GLY A 200 -16.32 0.19 6.47
CA GLY A 200 -16.94 1.45 6.06
C GLY A 200 -16.63 2.66 6.97
N ARG A 201 -15.82 2.50 8.01
CA ARG A 201 -15.40 3.60 8.89
C ARG A 201 -13.98 4.02 8.56
N VAL A 202 -13.73 5.32 8.48
CA VAL A 202 -12.38 5.88 8.31
C VAL A 202 -11.54 5.55 9.55
N VAL A 203 -10.39 4.93 9.33
CA VAL A 203 -9.42 4.55 10.38
C VAL A 203 -8.04 5.18 10.18
N GLN A 204 -7.74 5.64 8.97
CA GLN A 204 -6.59 6.49 8.65
C GLN A 204 -7.04 7.57 7.69
N GLU A 205 -6.49 8.78 7.83
CA GLU A 205 -6.67 9.87 6.88
C GLU A 205 -5.41 10.73 6.86
N ALA A 206 -4.94 11.09 5.65
CA ALA A 206 -3.81 11.97 5.46
C ALA A 206 -3.88 12.69 4.11
N HIS A 207 -3.55 13.97 4.09
CA HIS A 207 -3.26 14.70 2.86
C HIS A 207 -1.82 14.36 2.44
N ILE A 208 -1.66 13.79 1.24
CA ILE A 208 -0.38 13.20 0.82
C ILE A 208 0.74 14.23 0.76
N GLY A 209 0.47 15.43 0.24
CA GLY A 209 1.47 16.49 0.13
C GLY A 209 1.99 16.97 1.48
N ASP A 210 1.13 17.10 2.48
CA ASP A 210 1.48 17.61 3.80
C ASP A 210 2.24 16.58 4.66
N GLU A 211 1.93 15.30 4.43
CA GLU A 211 2.42 14.20 5.26
C GLU A 211 3.69 13.52 4.72
N THR A 212 3.95 13.62 3.41
CA THR A 212 5.09 12.95 2.77
C THR A 212 6.43 13.47 3.31
N ILE A 213 7.29 12.56 3.77
CA ILE A 213 8.68 12.83 4.17
C ILE A 213 9.62 12.65 2.98
N TRP A 214 9.44 11.54 2.24
CA TRP A 214 10.27 11.15 1.11
C TRP A 214 9.45 11.18 -0.18
N GLY A 215 9.75 12.08 -1.10
CA GLY A 215 9.06 12.11 -2.41
C GLY A 215 9.43 10.92 -3.30
N PRO A 216 8.52 10.47 -4.19
CA PRO A 216 8.79 9.33 -5.08
C PRO A 216 10.07 9.47 -5.90
N HIS A 217 10.35 10.65 -6.42
CA HIS A 217 11.53 10.95 -7.23
C HIS A 217 12.84 10.71 -6.45
N TYR A 218 12.88 11.14 -5.18
CA TYR A 218 14.02 10.91 -4.32
C TYR A 218 14.20 9.42 -4.01
N VAL A 219 13.11 8.73 -3.66
CA VAL A 219 13.12 7.29 -3.35
C VAL A 219 13.57 6.47 -4.56
N ILE A 220 13.04 6.76 -5.76
CA ILE A 220 13.46 6.11 -7.00
C ILE A 220 14.95 6.33 -7.26
N ALA A 221 15.42 7.59 -7.20
CA ALA A 221 16.81 7.91 -7.43
C ALA A 221 17.74 7.23 -6.42
N ASP A 222 17.36 7.20 -5.14
CA ASP A 222 18.14 6.55 -4.08
C ASP A 222 18.26 5.03 -4.31
N ILE A 223 17.16 4.35 -4.60
CA ILE A 223 17.15 2.91 -4.91
C ILE A 223 17.94 2.65 -6.21
N ALA A 224 17.67 3.44 -7.25
CA ALA A 224 18.25 3.25 -8.58
C ALA A 224 19.77 3.49 -8.65
N ARG A 225 20.38 4.07 -7.63
CA ARG A 225 21.85 4.16 -7.55
C ARG A 225 22.51 2.79 -7.66
N HIS A 226 21.94 1.76 -7.05
CA HIS A 226 22.53 0.43 -6.96
C HIS A 226 21.64 -0.70 -7.46
N ILE A 227 20.32 -0.50 -7.51
CA ILE A 227 19.32 -1.51 -7.87
C ILE A 227 18.61 -1.07 -9.15
N THR A 228 18.72 -1.85 -10.23
CA THR A 228 17.96 -1.58 -11.45
C THR A 228 16.47 -1.82 -11.20
N LEU A 229 15.63 -0.82 -11.44
CA LEU A 229 14.18 -0.94 -11.46
C LEU A 229 13.72 -1.26 -12.89
N LEU A 230 12.79 -2.18 -13.03
CA LEU A 230 12.23 -2.63 -14.30
C LEU A 230 10.77 -2.17 -14.46
N PRO A 231 10.26 -2.09 -15.71
CA PRO A 231 8.83 -1.83 -15.93
C PRO A 231 7.96 -2.81 -15.16
N GLY A 232 6.94 -2.29 -14.47
CA GLY A 232 6.06 -3.06 -13.61
C GLY A 232 6.53 -3.22 -12.17
N ASP A 233 7.79 -2.90 -11.83
CA ASP A 233 8.26 -2.88 -10.44
C ASP A 233 7.44 -1.86 -9.62
N VAL A 234 7.24 -2.18 -8.34
CA VAL A 234 6.39 -1.42 -7.44
C VAL A 234 7.20 -0.86 -6.28
N ILE A 235 6.96 0.42 -5.97
CA ILE A 235 7.46 1.06 -4.76
C ILE A 235 6.27 1.48 -3.90
N LEU A 236 6.16 0.92 -2.68
CA LEU A 236 5.18 1.32 -1.68
C LEU A 236 5.73 2.48 -0.87
N MET A 237 4.93 3.53 -0.72
CA MET A 237 5.41 4.81 -0.23
C MET A 237 5.10 5.10 1.24
N GLY A 238 4.74 4.06 2.00
CA GLY A 238 4.45 4.17 3.43
C GLY A 238 3.02 4.61 3.74
N THR A 239 2.64 4.46 5.00
CA THR A 239 1.30 4.68 5.54
C THR A 239 1.27 5.83 6.56
N PRO A 240 0.17 6.56 6.72
CA PRO A 240 -0.03 7.49 7.83
C PRO A 240 -0.17 6.76 9.18
N CYS A 241 -0.32 7.49 10.27
CA CYS A 241 -0.57 6.93 11.60
C CYS A 241 -1.84 6.06 11.63
N HIS A 242 -2.03 5.33 12.75
CA HIS A 242 -3.20 4.49 13.05
C HIS A 242 -3.31 3.18 12.23
N SER A 243 -2.16 2.58 11.83
CA SER A 243 -2.15 1.17 11.42
C SER A 243 -2.52 0.28 12.63
N ARG A 244 -3.54 -0.56 12.49
CA ARG A 244 -4.08 -1.41 13.58
C ARG A 244 -4.49 -2.76 13.04
N SER A 245 -4.72 -3.70 13.96
CA SER A 245 -5.12 -5.05 13.63
C SER A 245 -6.57 -5.13 13.17
N VAL A 246 -6.79 -6.06 12.25
CA VAL A 246 -8.09 -6.49 11.73
C VAL A 246 -8.28 -7.98 11.93
N ASP A 247 -9.52 -8.41 11.86
CA ASP A 247 -9.91 -9.80 12.08
C ASP A 247 -10.59 -10.40 10.84
N ALA A 248 -10.67 -11.73 10.83
CA ALA A 248 -11.43 -12.45 9.80
C ALA A 248 -12.89 -11.93 9.79
N GLY A 249 -13.41 -11.65 8.61
CA GLY A 249 -14.70 -11.00 8.39
C GLY A 249 -14.63 -9.49 8.19
N ASP A 250 -13.51 -8.82 8.55
CA ASP A 250 -13.35 -7.39 8.29
C ASP A 250 -13.15 -7.10 6.80
N ARG A 251 -13.73 -6.00 6.37
CA ARG A 251 -13.49 -5.41 5.05
C ARG A 251 -12.58 -4.19 5.21
N VAL A 252 -11.46 -4.19 4.50
CA VAL A 252 -10.48 -3.09 4.50
C VAL A 252 -10.48 -2.43 3.14
N ALA A 253 -10.44 -1.09 3.10
CA ALA A 253 -10.33 -0.36 1.85
C ALA A 253 -9.30 0.77 1.99
N CYS A 254 -8.60 1.06 0.90
CA CYS A 254 -7.75 2.24 0.74
C CYS A 254 -8.29 3.07 -0.42
N GLU A 255 -8.74 4.28 -0.11
CA GLU A 255 -9.19 5.26 -1.09
C GLU A 255 -8.15 6.38 -1.18
N ILE A 256 -7.83 6.76 -2.40
CA ILE A 256 -7.06 7.99 -2.66
C ILE A 256 -7.87 8.80 -3.65
N THR A 257 -8.22 10.03 -3.27
CA THR A 257 -8.96 10.93 -4.17
C THR A 257 -8.22 11.03 -5.51
N GLY A 258 -8.96 10.99 -6.61
CA GLY A 258 -8.36 10.99 -7.96
C GLY A 258 -7.78 9.64 -8.43
N LEU A 259 -7.36 8.73 -7.52
CA LEU A 259 -6.83 7.42 -7.92
C LEU A 259 -7.86 6.29 -7.83
N GLY A 260 -8.87 6.41 -6.95
CA GLY A 260 -9.91 5.40 -6.76
C GLY A 260 -9.83 4.69 -5.42
N CYS A 261 -10.60 3.62 -5.28
CA CYS A 261 -10.77 2.87 -4.02
C CYS A 261 -10.45 1.38 -4.23
N LEU A 262 -9.42 0.91 -3.55
CA LEU A 262 -9.04 -0.49 -3.44
C LEU A 262 -9.78 -1.13 -2.26
N VAL A 263 -10.27 -2.33 -2.42
CA VAL A 263 -10.98 -3.07 -1.36
C VAL A 263 -10.39 -4.47 -1.23
N GLY A 264 -10.31 -4.97 0.00
CA GLY A 264 -9.97 -6.36 0.32
C GLY A 264 -10.85 -6.91 1.44
N GLN A 265 -11.10 -8.20 1.42
CA GLN A 265 -11.87 -8.94 2.44
C GLN A 265 -10.93 -9.82 3.25
N VAL A 266 -10.88 -9.64 4.58
CA VAL A 266 -10.08 -10.51 5.46
C VAL A 266 -10.79 -11.84 5.66
N VAL A 267 -10.07 -12.94 5.37
CA VAL A 267 -10.59 -14.32 5.48
C VAL A 267 -9.65 -15.12 6.38
N GLY A 268 -10.21 -15.78 7.38
CA GLY A 268 -9.46 -16.70 8.24
C GLY A 268 -9.12 -17.99 7.49
N ILE A 269 -7.90 -18.46 7.66
CA ILE A 269 -7.43 -19.75 7.15
C ILE A 269 -6.79 -20.56 8.28
N ASP A 270 -6.70 -21.88 8.11
CA ASP A 270 -6.03 -22.75 9.06
C ASP A 270 -4.56 -22.36 9.26
N ALA A 271 -4.03 -22.67 10.44
CA ALA A 271 -2.61 -22.49 10.73
C ALA A 271 -1.74 -23.37 9.80
N PRO A 272 -0.55 -22.90 9.38
CA PRO A 272 0.34 -23.67 8.54
C PRO A 272 0.77 -24.98 9.18
N ARG A 273 0.83 -26.07 8.40
CA ARG A 273 1.29 -27.39 8.89
C ARG A 273 2.70 -27.37 9.45
N ALA A 274 3.55 -26.49 8.95
CA ALA A 274 4.94 -26.35 9.41
C ALA A 274 5.06 -26.02 10.89
N ALA A 275 4.04 -25.44 11.53
CA ALA A 275 4.02 -25.21 12.97
C ALA A 275 4.19 -26.52 13.78
N ALA A 276 3.69 -27.64 13.26
CA ALA A 276 3.82 -28.97 13.89
C ALA A 276 5.22 -29.60 13.76
N LEU A 277 6.09 -29.04 12.92
CA LEU A 277 7.44 -29.58 12.67
C LEU A 277 8.53 -28.96 13.56
N GLY A 278 8.16 -28.10 14.48
CA GLY A 278 9.12 -27.41 15.37
C GLY A 278 10.08 -26.47 14.63
N VAL A 279 9.77 -26.08 13.40
CA VAL A 279 10.63 -25.28 12.51
C VAL A 279 10.49 -23.80 12.77
N GLY A 280 10.26 -23.39 13.96
CA GLY A 280 10.20 -21.98 14.23
C GLY A 280 9.60 -21.66 15.57
N HIS A 281 9.72 -20.43 15.94
CA HIS A 281 9.01 -19.91 17.08
C HIS A 281 7.55 -19.67 16.70
N PRO A 282 6.61 -19.99 17.60
CA PRO A 282 5.22 -19.56 17.39
C PRO A 282 5.15 -18.04 17.22
N PRO A 283 4.11 -17.54 16.57
CA PRO A 283 3.89 -16.11 16.46
C PRO A 283 4.00 -15.42 17.83
N GLY A 284 4.74 -14.30 17.88
CA GLY A 284 5.05 -13.61 19.13
C GLY A 284 3.91 -12.75 19.65
N ASP A 285 3.96 -12.45 20.95
CA ASP A 285 3.01 -11.56 21.63
C ASP A 285 3.76 -10.68 22.66
N SER A 286 4.89 -10.14 22.25
CA SER A 286 5.68 -9.25 23.09
C SER A 286 4.98 -7.89 23.30
N PRO A 287 5.38 -7.11 24.30
CA PRO A 287 4.90 -5.74 24.48
C PRO A 287 5.12 -4.87 23.23
N GLU A 288 6.20 -5.06 22.49
CA GLU A 288 6.48 -4.33 21.26
C GLU A 288 5.50 -4.74 20.13
N VAL A 289 5.23 -6.03 19.98
CA VAL A 289 4.22 -6.54 19.03
C VAL A 289 2.86 -5.94 19.33
N ARG A 290 2.41 -5.97 20.59
CA ARG A 290 1.14 -5.39 21.02
C ARG A 290 1.09 -3.88 20.79
N ARG A 291 2.16 -3.17 21.09
CA ARG A 291 2.26 -1.73 20.86
C ARG A 291 2.02 -1.37 19.39
N VAL A 292 2.67 -2.08 18.47
CA VAL A 292 2.53 -1.82 17.03
C VAL A 292 1.16 -2.26 16.52
N ALA A 293 0.69 -3.42 16.94
CA ALA A 293 -0.56 -4.01 16.46
C ALA A 293 -1.81 -3.29 16.98
N LEU A 294 -1.79 -2.89 18.24
CA LEU A 294 -2.96 -2.31 18.92
C LEU A 294 -2.84 -0.80 19.14
N GLY A 295 -1.62 -0.24 19.02
CA GLY A 295 -1.39 1.18 19.17
C GLY A 295 -1.35 1.68 20.63
N PHE A 296 -1.17 0.81 21.60
CA PHE A 296 -1.02 1.17 23.00
C PHE A 296 0.40 1.65 23.28
N ASP A 297 0.61 2.95 23.21
CA ASP A 297 1.88 3.57 23.56
C ASP A 297 1.64 4.93 24.23
N GLU A 298 2.11 5.07 25.46
CA GLU A 298 2.06 6.33 26.21
C GLU A 298 2.85 7.46 25.53
N ARG A 299 3.82 7.09 24.67
CA ARG A 299 4.65 8.05 23.91
C ARG A 299 3.90 8.68 22.73
N VAL A 300 2.72 8.18 22.38
CA VAL A 300 1.92 8.75 21.28
C VAL A 300 1.36 10.10 21.72
N PRO A 301 1.61 11.19 20.96
CA PRO A 301 1.04 12.49 21.26
C PRO A 301 -0.48 12.46 21.42
N GLU A 302 -1.04 13.21 22.36
CA GLU A 302 -2.47 13.19 22.73
C GLU A 302 -3.40 13.40 21.53
N ARG A 303 -3.03 14.28 20.59
CA ARG A 303 -3.78 14.51 19.34
C ARG A 303 -4.00 13.26 18.48
N PHE A 304 -3.17 12.21 18.67
CA PHE A 304 -3.29 10.93 17.98
C PHE A 304 -3.93 9.84 18.84
N LYS A 305 -4.19 10.11 20.13
CA LYS A 305 -4.77 9.12 21.06
C LYS A 305 -6.28 8.98 20.95
N GLU A 306 -6.97 9.94 20.34
CA GLU A 306 -8.43 9.92 20.26
C GLU A 306 -8.96 8.68 19.50
N ASN A 307 -8.24 8.25 18.47
CA ASN A 307 -8.56 7.03 17.73
C ASN A 307 -8.25 5.72 18.48
N TYR A 308 -7.39 5.75 19.51
CA TYR A 308 -7.16 4.59 20.39
C TYR A 308 -8.36 4.30 21.28
N ARG A 309 -9.03 5.33 21.78
CA ARG A 309 -10.24 5.19 22.62
C ARG A 309 -11.38 4.55 21.85
N LEU A 310 -11.50 4.85 20.55
CA LEU A 310 -12.51 4.26 19.67
C LEU A 310 -12.23 2.78 19.33
N ALA A 311 -10.97 2.37 19.29
CA ALA A 311 -10.59 0.97 19.08
C ALA A 311 -10.77 0.12 20.34
N ALA A 312 -10.47 0.67 21.53
CA ALA A 312 -10.62 -0.02 22.81
C ALA A 312 -12.11 -0.23 23.22
N GLN A 313 -12.98 0.74 22.93
CA GLN A 313 -14.43 0.66 23.23
C GLN A 313 -15.20 -0.38 22.41
N ARG A 314 -14.55 -1.09 21.49
CA ARG A 314 -15.16 -2.12 20.63
C ARG A 314 -14.71 -3.54 20.95
N GLN A 315 -13.83 -3.70 21.94
CA GLN A 315 -13.42 -5.01 22.47
C GLN A 315 -14.14 -5.38 23.77
N GLU A 316 -14.99 -4.49 24.28
CA GLU A 316 -16.02 -4.74 25.30
C GLU A 316 -17.40 -4.95 24.63
#